data_f46fff2ff2c5ff9da8dddc3921ef204c
#
_entry.id   f46fff2ff2c5ff9da8dddc3921ef204c
#
_cell.length_a   1.000
_cell.length_b   1.000
_cell.length_c   1.000
_cell.angle_alpha   90.00
_cell.angle_beta   90.00
_cell.angle_gamma   90.00
#
_symmetry.space_group_name_H-M   'P 1'
#
loop_
_entity.id
_entity.type
_entity.pdbx_description
1 polymer ?
#
loop_
_entity_poly.entity_id
_entity_poly.type
_entity_poly.pdbx_seq_one_letter_code
_entity_poly.pdbx_strand_id
1 'polypeptide(L)' 'MNESNFSLKSANIVIIGLGLMGGSLALSLKEQCRELRAIDSDPPTLKLARQMDIVHVAGSDPAKILPDADLIIL' A
#
# COMPACT_ATOMS: atom_id res chain seq x y z
N MET A 1 -17.93 -20.74 5.48
CA MET A 1 -17.46 -20.04 5.53
C MET A 1 -16.59 -19.67 6.23
N ASN A 2 -16.13 -19.50 5.98
CA ASN A 2 -15.32 -19.14 6.68
C ASN A 2 -15.41 -18.06 7.39
N GLU A 3 -15.18 -18.13 8.28
CA GLU A 3 -15.40 -17.22 9.17
C GLU A 3 -14.32 -16.32 9.38
N SER A 4 -13.56 -16.01 8.39
CA SER A 4 -12.51 -15.02 8.49
C SER A 4 -13.11 -13.66 8.81
N ASN A 5 -12.54 -12.98 9.76
CA ASN A 5 -12.90 -11.61 10.06
C ASN A 5 -12.16 -10.61 9.16
N PHE A 6 -11.24 -11.10 8.32
CA PHE A 6 -10.52 -10.25 7.42
C PHE A 6 -11.37 -9.88 6.22
N SER A 7 -11.46 -8.59 5.91
CA SER A 7 -12.11 -8.11 4.70
C SER A 7 -11.16 -7.18 3.97
N LEU A 8 -10.94 -7.41 2.70
CA LEU A 8 -10.06 -6.56 1.90
C LEU A 8 -10.55 -5.12 1.90
N LYS A 9 -11.86 -4.92 1.83
CA LYS A 9 -12.43 -3.57 1.79
C LYS A 9 -12.16 -2.76 3.06
N SER A 10 -11.98 -3.41 4.18
CA SER A 10 -11.68 -2.72 5.44
C SER A 10 -10.22 -2.83 5.83
N ALA A 11 -9.38 -3.39 4.98
CA ALA A 11 -7.98 -3.62 5.30
C ALA A 11 -7.11 -2.41 5.00
N ASN A 12 -6.15 -2.17 5.89
CA ASN A 12 -5.07 -1.25 5.65
C ASN A 12 -3.90 -2.08 5.15
N ILE A 13 -3.47 -1.85 3.92
CA ILE A 13 -2.44 -2.65 3.26
C ILE A 13 -1.20 -1.81 3.06
N VAL A 14 -0.04 -2.37 3.41
CA VAL A 14 1.25 -1.72 3.18
C VAL A 14 2.06 -2.55 2.20
N ILE A 15 2.56 -1.89 1.16
CA ILE A 15 3.46 -2.49 0.19
C ILE A 15 4.86 -2.01 0.50
N ILE A 16 5.78 -2.93 0.70
CA ILE A 16 7.19 -2.60 0.90
C ILE A 16 7.93 -2.87 -0.39
N GLY A 17 8.55 -1.82 -0.96
CA GLY A 17 9.24 -1.96 -2.23
C GLY A 17 8.32 -1.71 -3.42
N LEU A 18 7.72 -0.54 -3.48
CA LEU A 18 6.74 -0.19 -4.51
C LEU A 18 7.28 -0.32 -5.92
N GLY A 19 8.57 -0.08 -6.10
CA GLY A 19 9.18 -0.17 -7.43
C GLY A 19 9.15 -1.55 -8.05
N LEU A 20 8.93 -2.60 -7.23
CA LEU A 20 8.85 -3.98 -7.73
C LEU A 20 7.41 -4.37 -8.10
N MET A 21 6.44 -3.54 -7.76
CA MET A 21 5.04 -3.82 -8.04
C MET A 21 4.57 -2.98 -9.21
N GLY A 22 3.87 -3.58 -10.15
CA GLY A 22 3.32 -2.84 -11.27
C GLY A 22 2.26 -1.84 -10.80
N GLY A 23 2.24 -0.66 -11.44
CA GLY A 23 1.27 0.37 -11.10
C GLY A 23 -0.16 -0.09 -11.22
N SER A 24 -0.48 -0.94 -12.20
CA SER A 24 -1.84 -1.44 -12.38
C SER A 24 -2.29 -2.33 -11.22
N LEU A 25 -1.37 -3.13 -10.67
CA LEU A 25 -1.71 -3.95 -9.51
C LEU A 25 -1.95 -3.09 -8.27
N ALA A 26 -1.10 -2.08 -8.07
CA ALA A 26 -1.28 -1.16 -6.95
C ALA A 26 -2.61 -0.41 -7.06
N LEU A 27 -2.95 0.09 -8.24
CA LEU A 27 -4.23 0.76 -8.45
C LEU A 27 -5.42 -0.16 -8.18
N SER A 28 -5.30 -1.42 -8.61
CA SER A 28 -6.35 -2.39 -8.35
C SER A 28 -6.56 -2.60 -6.86
N LEU A 29 -5.48 -2.75 -6.11
CA LEU A 29 -5.55 -2.90 -4.65
C LEU A 29 -6.11 -1.65 -3.99
N LYS A 30 -5.71 -0.46 -4.48
CA LYS A 30 -6.15 0.79 -3.91
C LYS A 30 -7.67 0.92 -3.94
N GLU A 31 -8.29 0.44 -5.00
CA GLU A 31 -9.74 0.52 -5.15
C GLU A 31 -10.48 -0.52 -4.33
N GLN A 32 -9.79 -1.55 -3.86
CA GLN A 32 -10.42 -2.67 -3.16
C GLN A 32 -10.17 -2.71 -1.67
N CYS A 33 -9.26 -1.89 -1.16
CA CYS A 33 -8.94 -1.87 0.26
C CYS A 33 -9.33 -0.55 0.89
N ARG A 34 -9.24 -0.48 2.21
CA ARG A 34 -9.55 0.74 2.93
C ARG A 34 -8.48 1.80 2.68
N GLU A 35 -7.22 1.40 2.84
CA GLU A 35 -6.11 2.32 2.61
C GLU A 35 -4.91 1.53 2.13
N LEU A 36 -4.32 1.98 1.04
CA LEU A 36 -3.10 1.40 0.49
C LEU A 36 -1.95 2.35 0.76
N ARG A 37 -0.94 1.84 1.45
CA ARG A 37 0.26 2.59 1.79
C ARG A 37 1.46 1.94 1.16
N ALA A 38 2.49 2.73 0.87
CA ALA A 38 3.72 2.21 0.30
C ALA A 38 4.92 2.71 1.07
N ILE A 39 5.89 1.84 1.25
CA ILE A 39 7.18 2.18 1.82
C ILE A 39 8.24 1.92 0.74
N ASP A 40 9.04 2.92 0.44
CA ASP A 40 10.14 2.78 -0.50
C ASP A 40 11.23 3.78 -0.11
N SER A 41 12.48 3.39 -0.28
CA SER A 41 13.59 4.27 0.03
C SER A 41 13.97 5.18 -1.13
N ASP A 42 13.41 4.96 -2.31
CA ASP A 42 13.76 5.70 -3.52
C ASP A 42 12.86 6.94 -3.69
N PRO A 43 13.40 8.16 -3.50
CA PRO A 43 12.58 9.37 -3.61
C PRO A 43 11.86 9.54 -4.95
N PRO A 44 12.49 9.27 -6.11
CA PRO A 44 11.77 9.34 -7.38
C PRO A 44 10.56 8.40 -7.46
N THR A 45 10.70 7.19 -6.92
CA THR A 45 9.60 6.22 -6.90
C THR A 45 8.44 6.74 -6.06
N LEU A 46 8.72 7.29 -4.88
CA LEU A 46 7.69 7.86 -4.02
C LEU A 46 7.01 9.05 -4.68
N LYS A 47 7.79 9.91 -5.33
CA LYS A 47 7.24 11.08 -6.01
C LYS A 47 6.30 10.65 -7.13
N LEU A 48 6.70 9.68 -7.92
CA LEU A 48 5.89 9.18 -9.03
C LEU A 48 4.60 8.54 -8.52
N ALA A 49 4.69 7.76 -7.45
CA ALA A 49 3.51 7.13 -6.86
C ALA A 49 2.49 8.17 -6.38
N ARG A 50 2.97 9.27 -5.82
CA ARG A 50 2.10 10.35 -5.37
C ARG A 50 1.49 11.09 -6.56
N GLN A 51 2.29 11.38 -7.59
CA GLN A 51 1.82 12.09 -8.77
C GLN A 51 0.76 11.30 -9.54
N MET A 52 0.92 9.99 -9.60
CA MET A 52 0.00 9.13 -10.32
C MET A 52 -1.13 8.62 -9.44
N ASP A 53 -1.14 9.00 -8.17
CA ASP A 53 -2.17 8.61 -7.21
C ASP A 53 -2.34 7.08 -7.13
N ILE A 54 -1.22 6.38 -7.15
CA ILE A 54 -1.21 4.91 -7.15
C ILE A 54 -1.54 4.34 -5.77
N VAL A 55 -1.17 5.06 -4.72
CA VAL A 55 -1.42 4.68 -3.33
C VAL A 55 -2.02 5.85 -2.58
N HIS A 56 -2.65 5.59 -1.43
CA HIS A 56 -3.18 6.66 -0.59
C HIS A 56 -2.09 7.37 0.18
N VAL A 57 -1.09 6.61 0.66
CA VAL A 57 0.02 7.15 1.46
C VAL A 57 1.32 6.55 0.96
N ALA A 58 2.35 7.36 0.79
CA ALA A 58 3.67 6.89 0.40
C ALA A 58 4.73 7.57 1.26
N GLY A 59 5.70 6.80 1.73
CA GLY A 59 6.78 7.35 2.53
C GLY A 59 7.94 6.39 2.66
N SER A 60 9.02 6.87 3.28
CA SER A 60 10.23 6.07 3.47
C SER A 60 10.41 5.58 4.91
N ASP A 61 9.61 6.05 5.84
CA ASP A 61 9.77 5.72 7.25
C ASP A 61 8.78 4.64 7.69
N PRO A 62 9.24 3.40 7.93
CA PRO A 62 8.34 2.34 8.36
C PRO A 62 7.59 2.66 9.66
N ALA A 63 8.23 3.39 10.58
CA ALA A 63 7.60 3.70 11.85
C ALA A 63 6.35 4.56 11.68
N LYS A 64 6.26 5.32 10.59
CA LYS A 64 5.10 6.15 10.32
C LYS A 64 4.05 5.44 9.46
N ILE A 65 4.48 4.47 8.67
CA ILE A 65 3.60 3.84 7.67
C ILE A 65 2.98 2.53 8.18
N LEU A 66 3.74 1.74 8.96
CA LEU A 66 3.32 0.41 9.37
C LEU A 66 2.20 0.35 10.43
N PRO A 67 2.04 1.33 11.35
CA PRO A 67 0.99 1.20 12.36
C PRO A 67 -0.39 0.94 11.76
N ASP A 68 -1.13 0.02 12.38
CA ASP A 68 -2.47 -0.37 11.97
C ASP A 68 -2.55 -1.09 10.61
N ALA A 69 -1.42 -1.59 10.10
CA ALA A 69 -1.45 -2.38 8.89
C ALA A 69 -2.07 -3.76 9.16
N ASP A 70 -3.00 -4.14 8.31
CA ASP A 70 -3.64 -5.47 8.39
C ASP A 70 -2.92 -6.47 7.52
N LEU A 71 -2.30 -6.02 6.44
CA LEU A 71 -1.59 -6.87 5.49
C LEU A 71 -0.35 -6.14 5.00
N ILE A 72 0.76 -6.85 4.95
CA ILE A 72 2.03 -6.30 4.44
C ILE A 72 2.47 -7.16 3.26
N ILE A 73 2.73 -6.51 2.14
CA ILE A 73 3.19 -7.17 0.92
C ILE A 73 4.66 -6.80 0.70
N LEU A 74 5.50 -7.81 0.62
CA LEU A 74 6.93 -7.63 0.38
C LEU A 74 7.29 -7.80 -1.08
#